data_eb181b03e6a3b9cac9f7fc89e930fbb3
#
_entry.id   eb181b03e6a3b9cac9f7fc89e930fbb3
#
_cell.length_a   1.000
_cell.length_b   1.000
_cell.length_c   1.000
_cell.angle_alpha   90.00
_cell.angle_beta   90.00
_cell.angle_gamma   90.00
#
_symmetry.space_group_name_H-M   'P 1'
#
loop_
_entity.id
_entity.type
_entity.pdbx_description
1 polymer ?
#
loop_
_entity_poly.entity_id
_entity_poly.type
_entity_poly.pdbx_seq_one_letter_code
_entity_poly.pdbx_strand_id
1 'polypeptide(L)'
;AWLIHTYNEITEKVAMSALPCRLQRLASSLEEHEVDAMLVTDEINVRYLSGFTGDSSSLVVTPRETTILSDGRYSAQIAEQCTGIETRIRSSTQLLRDLTSEVLLGAGVKRVAIEADNMTLDEFRFFESGFEGIELVPTTGRVAKLRMIKDEAEIDATRRAVKIAEQVFTEIC
;
A
#
# COMPACT_ATOMS: atom_id res chain seq x y z
N ALA A 1 -21.76 0.74 -20.47
CA ALA A 1 -21.41 1.84 -19.53
C ALA A 1 -22.00 1.59 -18.13
N TRP A 2 -23.29 1.27 -18.00
CA TRP A 2 -23.94 1.01 -16.69
C TRP A 2 -23.39 -0.23 -15.97
N LEU A 3 -23.17 -1.33 -16.67
CA LEU A 3 -22.60 -2.56 -16.13
C LEU A 3 -21.17 -2.37 -15.60
N ILE A 4 -20.36 -1.54 -16.23
CA ILE A 4 -19.00 -1.24 -15.80
C ILE A 4 -19.02 -0.37 -14.53
N HIS A 5 -19.95 0.57 -14.44
CA HIS A 5 -20.10 1.44 -13.26
C HIS A 5 -20.54 0.65 -12.02
N THR A 6 -21.57 -0.19 -12.15
CA THR A 6 -22.05 -1.07 -11.06
C THR A 6 -20.98 -2.10 -10.65
N TYR A 7 -20.19 -2.60 -11.60
CA TYR A 7 -19.06 -3.49 -11.32
C TYR A 7 -17.98 -2.82 -10.47
N ASN A 8 -17.61 -1.58 -10.81
CA ASN A 8 -16.62 -0.83 -10.05
C ASN A 8 -17.08 -0.53 -8.62
N GLU A 9 -18.31 -0.05 -8.41
CA GLU A 9 -18.85 0.26 -7.09
C GLU A 9 -18.90 -0.96 -6.16
N ILE A 10 -19.31 -2.13 -6.66
CA ILE A 10 -19.37 -3.36 -5.86
C ILE A 10 -17.97 -3.86 -5.53
N THR A 11 -17.04 -3.77 -6.47
CA THR A 11 -15.66 -4.24 -6.28
C THR A 11 -14.92 -3.35 -5.28
N GLU A 12 -15.12 -2.04 -5.32
CA GLU A 12 -14.56 -1.08 -4.37
C GLU A 12 -15.10 -1.30 -2.95
N LYS A 13 -16.40 -1.46 -2.77
CA LYS A 13 -17.02 -1.67 -1.46
C LYS A 13 -16.54 -2.94 -0.75
N VAL A 14 -16.36 -4.02 -1.50
CA VAL A 14 -15.90 -5.31 -0.96
C VAL A 14 -14.41 -5.27 -0.66
N ALA A 15 -13.60 -4.62 -1.51
CA ALA A 15 -12.18 -4.42 -1.25
C ALA A 15 -11.94 -3.59 0.02
N MET A 16 -12.69 -2.52 0.24
CA MET A 16 -12.58 -1.67 1.43
C MET A 16 -12.84 -2.42 2.74
N SER A 17 -13.67 -3.45 2.76
CA SER A 17 -13.94 -4.22 3.99
C SER A 17 -12.78 -5.11 4.42
N ALA A 18 -11.88 -5.48 3.51
CA ALA A 18 -10.72 -6.33 3.79
C ALA A 18 -9.46 -5.55 4.16
N LEU A 19 -9.38 -4.26 3.83
CA LEU A 19 -8.20 -3.42 4.04
C LEU A 19 -7.73 -3.37 5.50
N PRO A 20 -8.60 -3.17 6.51
CA PRO A 20 -8.17 -3.15 7.91
C PRO A 20 -7.52 -4.47 8.33
N CYS A 21 -8.02 -5.61 7.84
CA CYS A 21 -7.47 -6.92 8.12
C CYS A 21 -6.07 -7.09 7.49
N ARG A 22 -5.85 -6.62 6.26
CA ARG A 22 -4.56 -6.70 5.57
C ARG A 22 -3.49 -5.87 6.28
N LEU A 23 -3.83 -4.63 6.64
CA LEU A 23 -2.95 -3.74 7.40
C LEU A 23 -2.63 -4.31 8.78
N GLN A 24 -3.63 -4.84 9.48
CA GLN A 24 -3.43 -5.46 10.79
C GLN A 24 -2.52 -6.68 10.72
N ARG A 25 -2.67 -7.54 9.70
CA ARG A 25 -1.80 -8.70 9.49
C ARG A 25 -0.35 -8.28 9.22
N LEU A 26 -0.14 -7.23 8.40
CA LEU A 26 1.19 -6.68 8.18
C LEU A 26 1.76 -6.11 9.49
N ALA A 27 1.02 -5.25 10.18
CA ALA A 27 1.44 -4.63 11.44
C ALA A 27 1.81 -5.67 12.51
N SER A 28 1.00 -6.72 12.67
CA SER A 28 1.30 -7.82 13.60
C SER A 28 2.58 -8.58 13.24
N SER A 29 2.93 -8.66 11.95
CA SER A 29 4.16 -9.32 11.52
C SER A 29 5.44 -8.51 11.79
N LEU A 30 5.32 -7.22 12.10
CA LEU A 30 6.48 -6.37 12.37
C LEU A 30 7.20 -6.78 13.66
N GLU A 31 6.45 -7.14 14.71
CA GLU A 31 6.99 -7.59 15.99
C GLU A 31 7.79 -8.90 15.85
N GLU A 32 7.30 -9.85 15.04
CA GLU A 32 7.97 -11.13 14.77
C GLU A 32 9.35 -10.95 14.13
N HIS A 33 9.56 -9.80 13.50
CA HIS A 33 10.79 -9.50 12.77
C HIS A 33 11.63 -8.39 13.42
N GLU A 34 11.28 -8.02 14.65
CA GLU A 34 12.00 -7.02 15.43
C GLU A 34 12.17 -5.68 14.69
N VAL A 35 11.14 -5.23 13.98
CA VAL A 35 11.10 -3.93 13.30
C VAL A 35 9.94 -3.09 13.83
N ASP A 36 10.14 -1.79 13.93
CA ASP A 36 9.17 -0.84 14.50
C ASP A 36 8.17 -0.35 13.43
N ALA A 37 8.61 -0.36 12.16
CA ALA A 37 7.80 0.09 11.03
C ALA A 37 8.17 -0.65 9.75
N MET A 38 7.30 -0.56 8.76
CA MET A 38 7.60 -0.92 7.37
C MET A 38 7.28 0.24 6.44
N LEU A 39 8.25 0.58 5.60
CA LEU A 39 8.06 1.48 4.46
C LEU A 39 7.70 0.64 3.23
N VAL A 40 6.50 0.85 2.71
CA VAL A 40 6.00 0.19 1.49
C VAL A 40 6.02 1.20 0.36
N THR A 41 6.76 0.91 -0.70
CA THR A 41 6.97 1.78 -1.87
C THR A 41 6.50 1.16 -3.18
N ASP A 42 6.31 -0.16 -3.23
CA ASP A 42 5.73 -0.86 -4.37
C ASP A 42 4.26 -0.46 -4.53
N GLU A 43 3.90 0.11 -5.69
CA GLU A 43 2.55 0.61 -5.98
C GLU A 43 1.48 -0.47 -5.87
N ILE A 44 1.80 -1.72 -6.24
CA ILE A 44 0.88 -2.84 -6.13
C ILE A 44 0.63 -3.18 -4.67
N ASN A 45 1.68 -3.10 -3.84
CA ASN A 45 1.59 -3.36 -2.41
C ASN A 45 0.87 -2.22 -1.67
N VAL A 46 1.15 -0.97 -2.04
CA VAL A 46 0.40 0.21 -1.55
C VAL A 46 -1.09 0.03 -1.87
N ARG A 47 -1.44 -0.28 -3.12
CA ARG A 47 -2.84 -0.51 -3.53
C ARG A 47 -3.48 -1.66 -2.76
N TYR A 48 -2.78 -2.78 -2.59
CA TYR A 48 -3.30 -3.94 -1.87
C TYR A 48 -3.63 -3.61 -0.40
N LEU A 49 -2.79 -2.81 0.25
CA LEU A 49 -2.92 -2.48 1.66
C LEU A 49 -3.87 -1.32 1.93
N SER A 50 -3.91 -0.31 1.07
CA SER A 50 -4.66 0.93 1.29
C SER A 50 -5.93 1.07 0.43
N GLY A 51 -6.04 0.32 -0.67
CA GLY A 51 -7.07 0.50 -1.69
C GLY A 51 -6.78 1.66 -2.65
N PHE A 52 -5.71 2.44 -2.43
CA PHE A 52 -5.36 3.56 -3.29
C PHE A 52 -4.98 3.09 -4.70
N THR A 53 -5.62 3.66 -5.71
CA THR A 53 -5.45 3.25 -7.11
C THR A 53 -4.60 4.23 -7.93
N GLY A 54 -4.10 5.29 -7.32
CA GLY A 54 -3.16 6.22 -7.96
C GLY A 54 -1.70 5.72 -7.86
N ASP A 55 -0.81 6.50 -8.43
CA ASP A 55 0.65 6.32 -8.37
C ASP A 55 1.29 7.29 -7.36
N SER A 56 2.62 7.38 -7.35
CA SER A 56 3.38 8.36 -6.57
C SER A 56 2.97 8.41 -5.09
N SER A 57 2.86 7.25 -4.47
CA SER A 57 2.53 7.11 -3.05
C SER A 57 3.41 6.09 -2.35
N SER A 58 3.48 6.22 -1.02
CA SER A 58 4.09 5.22 -0.14
C SER A 58 3.27 5.08 1.13
N LEU A 59 3.45 3.95 1.83
CA LEU A 59 2.85 3.73 3.14
C LEU A 59 3.94 3.59 4.19
N VAL A 60 3.74 4.23 5.32
CA VAL A 60 4.45 3.92 6.57
C VAL A 60 3.49 3.16 7.45
N VAL A 61 3.80 1.90 7.71
CA VAL A 61 2.99 1.01 8.55
C VAL A 61 3.71 0.77 9.85
N THR A 62 3.10 1.12 10.98
CA THR A 62 3.55 0.81 12.33
C THR A 62 2.52 -0.10 13.02
N PRO A 63 2.82 -0.69 14.18
CA PRO A 63 1.82 -1.46 14.95
C PRO A 63 0.61 -0.63 15.41
N ARG A 64 0.74 0.69 15.46
CA ARG A 64 -0.30 1.60 15.97
C ARG A 64 -1.05 2.35 14.90
N GLU A 65 -0.38 2.67 13.81
CA GLU A 65 -0.86 3.62 12.82
C GLU A 65 -0.34 3.27 11.42
N THR A 66 -1.12 3.57 10.43
CA THR A 66 -0.70 3.54 9.02
C THR A 66 -0.89 4.91 8.42
N THR A 67 0.15 5.42 7.80
CA THR A 67 0.14 6.72 7.10
C THR A 67 0.38 6.52 5.62
N ILE A 68 -0.52 7.04 4.77
CA ILE A 68 -0.29 7.16 3.33
C ILE A 68 0.35 8.51 3.03
N LEU A 69 1.43 8.48 2.25
CA LEU A 69 2.14 9.66 1.79
C LEU A 69 1.96 9.78 0.27
N SER A 70 1.62 10.99 -0.20
CA SER A 70 1.43 11.23 -1.62
C SER A 70 1.57 12.72 -1.94
N ASP A 71 1.22 13.10 -3.15
CA ASP A 71 1.22 14.50 -3.59
C ASP A 71 -0.20 15.09 -3.74
N GLY A 72 -0.25 16.42 -3.91
CA GLY A 72 -1.52 17.17 -3.94
C GLY A 72 -2.48 16.80 -5.07
N ARG A 73 -2.01 16.15 -6.14
CA ARG A 73 -2.88 15.69 -7.25
C ARG A 73 -3.88 14.64 -6.79
N TYR A 74 -3.51 13.87 -5.77
CA TYR A 74 -4.27 12.72 -5.27
C TYR A 74 -5.06 13.00 -3.99
N SER A 75 -5.06 14.22 -3.45
CA SER A 75 -5.71 14.54 -2.17
C SER A 75 -7.19 14.14 -2.11
N ALA A 76 -7.97 14.44 -3.16
CA ALA A 76 -9.38 14.06 -3.21
C ALA A 76 -9.57 12.55 -3.33
N GLN A 77 -8.78 11.89 -4.17
CA GLN A 77 -8.86 10.45 -4.38
C GLN A 77 -8.47 9.67 -3.12
N ILE A 78 -7.43 10.11 -2.41
CA ILE A 78 -7.02 9.48 -1.14
C ILE A 78 -8.12 9.64 -0.09
N ALA A 79 -8.72 10.83 0.03
CA ALA A 79 -9.81 11.07 0.98
C ALA A 79 -11.02 10.15 0.72
N GLU A 80 -11.28 9.81 -0.53
CA GLU A 80 -12.35 8.89 -0.93
C GLU A 80 -11.99 7.41 -0.71
N GLN A 81 -10.77 7.00 -1.14
CA GLN A 81 -10.37 5.59 -1.19
C GLN A 81 -9.70 5.08 0.10
N CYS A 82 -9.01 5.94 0.85
CA CYS A 82 -8.18 5.55 1.99
C CYS A 82 -8.81 5.93 3.34
N THR A 83 -10.10 5.66 3.51
CA THR A 83 -10.81 5.96 4.76
C THR A 83 -10.20 5.21 5.95
N GLY A 84 -9.87 5.95 7.02
CA GLY A 84 -9.27 5.38 8.23
C GLY A 84 -7.75 5.21 8.17
N ILE A 85 -7.10 5.70 7.13
CA ILE A 85 -5.64 5.79 7.02
C ILE A 85 -5.23 7.26 7.16
N GLU A 86 -4.24 7.53 8.03
CA GLU A 86 -3.69 8.88 8.16
C GLU A 86 -3.07 9.32 6.83
N THR A 87 -3.28 10.57 6.45
CA THR A 87 -2.83 11.09 5.15
C THR A 87 -1.84 12.23 5.32
N ARG A 88 -0.71 12.13 4.65
CA ARG A 88 0.29 13.19 4.55
C ARG A 88 0.53 13.53 3.08
N ILE A 89 0.33 14.79 2.74
CA ILE A 89 0.52 15.30 1.38
C ILE A 89 1.75 16.19 1.35
N ARG A 90 2.71 15.85 0.47
CA ARG A 90 3.90 16.68 0.27
C ARG A 90 3.55 18.06 -0.29
N SER A 91 4.31 19.05 0.05
CA SER A 91 4.25 20.36 -0.61
C SER A 91 4.74 20.28 -2.06
N SER A 92 4.43 21.29 -2.86
CA SER A 92 4.84 21.33 -4.28
C SER A 92 6.37 21.35 -4.51
N THR A 93 7.13 21.78 -3.50
CA THR A 93 8.61 21.89 -3.55
C THR A 93 9.30 20.73 -2.84
N GLN A 94 8.59 19.88 -2.13
CA GLN A 94 9.12 18.75 -1.38
C GLN A 94 9.09 17.48 -2.23
N LEU A 95 10.12 16.65 -2.17
CA LEU A 95 10.08 15.32 -2.76
C LEU A 95 9.33 14.35 -1.83
N LEU A 96 8.73 13.30 -2.39
CA LEU A 96 8.00 12.29 -1.60
C LEU A 96 8.92 11.62 -0.57
N ARG A 97 10.17 11.34 -0.95
CA ARG A 97 11.17 10.76 -0.04
C ARG A 97 11.52 11.68 1.14
N ASP A 98 11.47 13.01 0.97
CA ASP A 98 11.71 13.96 2.07
C ASP A 98 10.55 13.90 3.07
N LEU A 99 9.31 13.87 2.58
CA LEU A 99 8.12 13.68 3.42
C LEU A 99 8.16 12.34 4.14
N THR A 100 8.60 11.27 3.46
CA THR A 100 8.76 9.94 4.05
C THR A 100 9.76 9.99 5.21
N SER A 101 10.88 10.69 5.03
CA SER A 101 11.88 10.89 6.09
C SER A 101 11.29 11.62 7.30
N GLU A 102 10.56 12.70 7.07
CA GLU A 102 9.91 13.46 8.15
C GLU A 102 8.95 12.58 8.96
N VAL A 103 8.13 11.77 8.28
CA VAL A 103 7.16 10.90 8.95
C VAL A 103 7.85 9.81 9.76
N LEU A 104 8.88 9.14 9.21
CA LEU A 104 9.62 8.10 9.91
C LEU A 104 10.38 8.65 11.13
N LEU A 105 11.05 9.77 10.98
CA LEU A 105 11.74 10.45 12.10
C LEU A 105 10.74 10.91 13.17
N GLY A 106 9.59 11.44 12.74
CA GLY A 106 8.52 11.88 13.65
C GLY A 106 7.83 10.73 14.41
N ALA A 107 7.81 9.53 13.83
CA ALA A 107 7.24 8.34 14.45
C ALA A 107 8.12 7.76 15.59
N GLY A 108 9.38 8.21 15.71
CA GLY A 108 10.30 7.74 16.75
C GLY A 108 10.72 6.28 16.60
N VAL A 109 10.63 5.74 15.39
CA VAL A 109 11.02 4.36 15.07
C VAL A 109 12.55 4.25 14.99
N LYS A 110 13.08 3.07 15.30
CA LYS A 110 14.53 2.80 15.24
C LYS A 110 14.89 1.80 14.18
N ARG A 111 14.00 0.88 13.85
CA ARG A 111 14.23 -0.17 12.85
C ARG A 111 13.07 -0.18 11.84
N VAL A 112 13.38 0.10 10.58
CA VAL A 112 12.38 0.21 9.51
C VAL A 112 12.63 -0.86 8.46
N ALA A 113 11.67 -1.76 8.28
CA ALA A 113 11.68 -2.70 7.18
C ALA A 113 11.45 -1.96 5.85
N ILE A 114 12.21 -2.29 4.83
CA ILE A 114 12.06 -1.76 3.48
C ILE A 114 11.88 -2.89 2.47
N GLU A 115 11.29 -2.58 1.33
CA GLU A 115 11.09 -3.52 0.22
C GLU A 115 12.36 -3.56 -0.66
N ALA A 116 13.30 -4.45 -0.33
CA ALA A 116 14.57 -4.57 -1.05
C ALA A 116 14.42 -5.09 -2.49
N ASP A 117 13.29 -5.70 -2.80
CA ASP A 117 12.90 -6.17 -4.14
C ASP A 117 12.27 -5.08 -5.02
N ASN A 118 11.99 -3.89 -4.46
CA ASN A 118 11.42 -2.76 -5.19
C ASN A 118 12.23 -1.47 -5.06
N MET A 119 12.77 -1.18 -3.87
CA MET A 119 13.50 0.04 -3.59
C MET A 119 14.76 0.15 -4.45
N THR A 120 14.95 1.28 -5.10
CA THR A 120 16.17 1.55 -5.86
C THR A 120 17.36 1.76 -4.93
N LEU A 121 18.57 1.50 -5.43
CA LEU A 121 19.80 1.76 -4.67
C LEU A 121 19.98 3.25 -4.31
N ASP A 122 19.48 4.14 -5.16
CA ASP A 122 19.52 5.59 -4.91
C ASP A 122 18.61 5.97 -3.73
N GLU A 123 17.39 5.45 -3.70
CA GLU A 123 16.48 5.66 -2.57
C GLU A 123 17.02 5.06 -1.28
N PHE A 124 17.56 3.85 -1.34
CA PHE A 124 18.18 3.23 -0.17
C PHE A 124 19.30 4.12 0.41
N ARG A 125 20.21 4.58 -0.43
CA ARG A 125 21.31 5.46 -0.01
C ARG A 125 20.82 6.80 0.53
N PHE A 126 19.78 7.35 -0.08
CA PHE A 126 19.16 8.57 0.41
C PHE A 126 18.65 8.41 1.84
N PHE A 127 17.87 7.35 2.09
CA PHE A 127 17.35 7.09 3.44
C PHE A 127 18.47 6.69 4.41
N GLU A 128 19.40 5.83 4.01
CA GLU A 128 20.53 5.41 4.84
C GLU A 128 21.39 6.61 5.30
N SER A 129 21.64 7.57 4.43
CA SER A 129 22.40 8.77 4.75
C SER A 129 21.64 9.83 5.53
N GLY A 130 20.30 9.84 5.43
CA GLY A 130 19.41 10.83 6.06
C GLY A 130 18.87 10.43 7.42
N PHE A 131 18.99 9.16 7.79
CA PHE A 131 18.41 8.64 9.03
C PHE A 131 19.46 8.49 10.14
N GLU A 132 19.64 9.55 10.94
CA GLU A 132 20.42 9.41 12.17
C GLU A 132 19.63 8.60 13.20
N GLY A 133 20.12 7.40 13.55
CA GLY A 133 19.55 6.53 14.56
C GLY A 133 18.40 5.63 14.10
N ILE A 134 18.12 5.57 12.80
CA ILE A 134 17.20 4.58 12.21
C ILE A 134 18.00 3.56 11.39
N GLU A 135 17.83 2.29 11.72
CA GLU A 135 18.35 1.15 10.97
C GLU A 135 17.36 0.77 9.87
N LEU A 136 17.79 0.75 8.61
CA LEU A 136 17.03 0.18 7.52
C LEU A 136 17.25 -1.33 7.46
N VAL A 137 16.16 -2.09 7.52
CA VAL A 137 16.18 -3.56 7.48
C VAL A 137 15.64 -4.02 6.13
N PRO A 138 16.52 -4.40 5.18
CA PRO A 138 16.08 -4.89 3.88
C PRO A 138 15.27 -6.18 4.03
N THR A 139 14.07 -6.21 3.46
CA THR A 139 13.18 -7.38 3.46
C THR A 139 12.66 -7.63 2.06
N THR A 140 12.32 -8.88 1.75
CA THR A 140 11.77 -9.27 0.46
C THR A 140 10.45 -9.99 0.60
N GLY A 141 9.50 -9.69 -0.29
CA GLY A 141 8.26 -10.43 -0.44
C GLY A 141 7.31 -10.40 0.76
N ARG A 142 7.43 -9.48 1.72
CA ARG A 142 6.54 -9.44 2.91
C ARG A 142 5.08 -9.25 2.52
N VAL A 143 4.79 -8.19 1.78
CA VAL A 143 3.42 -7.92 1.32
C VAL A 143 3.02 -8.93 0.25
N ALA A 144 3.95 -9.37 -0.60
CA ALA A 144 3.68 -10.41 -1.59
C ALA A 144 3.19 -11.71 -0.95
N LYS A 145 3.74 -12.13 0.19
CA LYS A 145 3.26 -13.31 0.95
C LYS A 145 1.82 -13.14 1.43
N LEU A 146 1.43 -11.95 1.87
CA LEU A 146 0.03 -11.66 2.22
C LEU A 146 -0.88 -11.76 1.01
N ARG A 147 -0.45 -11.24 -0.15
CA ARG A 147 -1.17 -11.28 -1.42
C ARG A 147 -1.29 -12.69 -2.02
N MET A 148 -0.42 -13.62 -1.65
CA MET A 148 -0.50 -15.02 -2.10
C MET A 148 -1.76 -15.72 -1.60
N ILE A 149 -2.22 -15.40 -0.40
CA ILE A 149 -3.45 -15.95 0.18
C ILE A 149 -4.59 -14.96 -0.07
N LYS A 150 -5.47 -15.34 -0.99
CA LYS A 150 -6.60 -14.49 -1.41
C LYS A 150 -7.70 -14.51 -0.37
N ASP A 151 -8.26 -13.35 -0.07
CA ASP A 151 -9.48 -13.24 0.70
C ASP A 151 -10.72 -13.55 -0.16
N GLU A 152 -11.90 -13.72 0.49
CA GLU A 152 -13.13 -14.06 -0.22
C GLU A 152 -13.50 -13.02 -1.28
N ALA A 153 -13.22 -11.74 -1.04
CA ALA A 153 -13.48 -10.67 -1.98
C ALA A 153 -12.64 -10.78 -3.25
N GLU A 154 -11.35 -11.12 -3.09
CA GLU A 154 -10.43 -11.35 -4.20
C GLU A 154 -10.80 -12.61 -5.00
N ILE A 155 -11.24 -13.66 -4.30
CA ILE A 155 -11.73 -14.89 -4.93
C ILE A 155 -13.00 -14.60 -5.74
N ASP A 156 -13.95 -13.87 -5.18
CA ASP A 156 -15.19 -13.53 -5.88
C ASP A 156 -14.96 -12.59 -7.07
N ALA A 157 -14.02 -11.63 -6.95
CA ALA A 157 -13.62 -10.80 -8.07
C ALA A 157 -13.03 -11.64 -9.21
N THR A 158 -12.18 -12.60 -8.88
CA THR A 158 -11.60 -13.53 -9.84
C THR A 158 -12.67 -14.39 -10.51
N ARG A 159 -13.61 -14.95 -9.75
CA ARG A 159 -14.74 -15.75 -10.29
C ARG A 159 -15.60 -14.92 -11.26
N ARG A 160 -15.88 -13.64 -10.93
CA ARG A 160 -16.63 -12.76 -11.82
C ARG A 160 -15.86 -12.49 -13.12
N ALA A 161 -14.56 -12.21 -13.04
CA ALA A 161 -13.72 -11.98 -14.22
C ALA A 161 -13.70 -13.22 -15.14
N VAL A 162 -13.57 -14.42 -14.56
CA VAL A 162 -13.62 -15.69 -15.32
C VAL A 162 -14.97 -15.83 -16.06
N LYS A 163 -16.10 -15.61 -15.35
CA LYS A 163 -17.45 -15.69 -15.99
C LYS A 163 -17.60 -14.73 -17.17
N ILE A 164 -17.10 -13.50 -17.04
CA ILE A 164 -17.14 -12.52 -18.13
C ILE A 164 -16.29 -13.01 -19.32
N ALA A 165 -15.10 -13.51 -19.05
CA ALA A 165 -14.24 -14.05 -20.11
C ALA A 165 -14.86 -15.25 -20.83
N GLU A 166 -15.49 -16.19 -20.10
CA GLU A 166 -16.22 -17.33 -20.66
C GLU A 166 -17.40 -16.90 -21.53
N GLN A 167 -18.18 -15.90 -21.09
CA GLN A 167 -19.29 -15.36 -21.87
C GLN A 167 -18.79 -14.75 -23.20
N VAL A 168 -17.78 -13.88 -23.13
CA VAL A 168 -17.20 -13.25 -24.34
C VAL A 168 -16.63 -14.32 -25.28
N PHE A 169 -15.95 -15.33 -24.76
CA PHE A 169 -15.41 -16.42 -25.56
C PHE A 169 -16.54 -17.18 -26.29
N THR A 170 -17.65 -17.46 -25.61
CA THR A 170 -18.82 -18.17 -26.19
C THR A 170 -19.51 -17.34 -27.28
N GLU A 171 -19.50 -16.00 -27.15
CA GLU A 171 -20.14 -15.12 -28.17
C GLU A 171 -19.26 -14.93 -29.41
N ILE A 172 -17.95 -15.13 -29.32
CA ILE A 172 -16.99 -14.94 -30.42
C ILE A 172 -16.74 -16.24 -31.18
N CYS A 173 -16.84 -17.39 -30.55
CA CYS A 173 -16.61 -18.72 -31.14
C CYS A 173 -17.91 -19.44 -31.49
#